data_481cee8699c0eee1c8629e5d1eccae48
#
_entry.id   481cee8699c0eee1c8629e5d1eccae48
#
_cell.length_a   1.000
_cell.length_b   1.000
_cell.length_c   1.000
_cell.angle_alpha   90.00
_cell.angle_beta   90.00
_cell.angle_gamma   90.00
#
_symmetry.space_group_name_H-M   'P 1'
#
loop_
_entity.id
_entity.type
_entity.pdbx_description
1 polymer ?
#
loop_
_entity_poly.entity_id
_entity_poly.type
_entity_poly.pdbx_seq_one_letter_code
_entity_poly.pdbx_strand_id
1 'polypeptide(L)'
;MLAPKPIELPADPAAGKDLLADDTALAHPDSPAVWAARAERELSVGDKLIAYAYARTGYHRSLDRLRANGWKGWGPVPASHEPNQGVLKAIAMLALASKAIGDQAEYD
;
A
#
# COMPACT_ATOMS: atom_id res chain seq x y z
N MET A 1 -29.11 7.99 -7.33
CA MET A 1 -27.78 7.49 -7.68
C MET A 1 -27.43 6.29 -6.83
N LEU A 2 -26.93 5.25 -7.46
CA LEU A 2 -26.54 4.05 -6.74
C LEU A 2 -25.19 4.24 -6.08
N ALA A 3 -25.03 3.66 -4.89
CA ALA A 3 -23.72 3.62 -4.23
C ALA A 3 -22.75 2.79 -5.07
N PRO A 4 -21.45 3.14 -5.09
CA PRO A 4 -20.48 2.34 -5.79
C PRO A 4 -20.34 0.97 -5.16
N LYS A 5 -20.07 -0.03 -5.99
CA LYS A 5 -19.82 -1.37 -5.51
C LYS A 5 -18.50 -1.42 -4.76
N PRO A 6 -18.40 -2.23 -3.71
CA PRO A 6 -17.11 -2.46 -3.06
C PRO A 6 -16.08 -3.00 -4.05
N ILE A 7 -14.84 -2.49 -3.95
CA ILE A 7 -13.73 -3.02 -4.75
C ILE A 7 -13.28 -4.35 -4.16
N GLU A 8 -13.14 -5.35 -5.02
CA GLU A 8 -12.56 -6.64 -4.65
C GLU A 8 -11.40 -6.91 -5.59
N LEU A 9 -10.21 -6.56 -5.15
CA LEU A 9 -8.99 -6.72 -5.96
C LEU A 9 -8.67 -8.19 -6.18
N PRO A 10 -8.04 -8.55 -7.32
CA PRO A 10 -7.42 -9.85 -7.47
C PRO A 10 -6.24 -9.99 -6.50
N ALA A 11 -5.70 -11.21 -6.39
CA ALA A 11 -4.55 -11.47 -5.53
C ALA A 11 -3.41 -10.49 -5.83
N ASP A 12 -2.73 -10.02 -4.77
CA ASP A 12 -1.55 -9.16 -4.93
C ASP A 12 -0.52 -9.85 -5.82
N PRO A 13 0.19 -9.12 -6.71
CA PRO A 13 1.22 -9.71 -7.57
C PRO A 13 2.27 -10.51 -6.83
N ALA A 14 2.57 -10.17 -5.58
CA ALA A 14 3.55 -10.87 -4.74
C ALA A 14 2.91 -11.84 -3.75
N ALA A 15 1.64 -12.21 -3.95
CA ALA A 15 0.96 -13.13 -3.03
C ALA A 15 1.73 -14.44 -2.89
N GLY A 16 1.92 -14.88 -1.65
CA GLY A 16 2.65 -16.12 -1.37
C GLY A 16 4.17 -16.01 -1.43
N LYS A 17 4.71 -14.82 -1.72
CA LYS A 17 6.16 -14.59 -1.77
C LYS A 17 6.65 -13.96 -0.46
N ASP A 18 7.97 -13.99 -0.25
CA ASP A 18 8.59 -13.27 0.86
C ASP A 18 8.59 -11.78 0.53
N LEU A 19 7.72 -11.02 1.21
CA LEU A 19 7.54 -9.59 0.93
C LEU A 19 8.76 -8.74 1.27
N LEU A 20 9.67 -9.24 2.10
CA LEU A 20 10.87 -8.51 2.52
C LEU A 20 12.10 -8.86 1.70
N ALA A 21 12.04 -9.87 0.85
CA ALA A 21 13.15 -10.23 -0.03
C ALA A 21 13.31 -9.20 -1.15
N ASP A 22 14.54 -8.78 -1.41
CA ASP A 22 14.83 -7.82 -2.49
C ASP A 22 14.41 -8.39 -3.86
N ASP A 23 14.60 -9.68 -4.07
CA ASP A 23 14.20 -10.34 -5.32
C ASP A 23 12.70 -10.23 -5.56
N THR A 24 11.89 -10.29 -4.51
CA THR A 24 10.44 -10.12 -4.61
C THR A 24 10.09 -8.70 -5.07
N ALA A 25 10.73 -7.70 -4.48
CA ALA A 25 10.51 -6.31 -4.85
C ALA A 25 10.94 -6.04 -6.30
N LEU A 26 12.06 -6.63 -6.72
CA LEU A 26 12.55 -6.49 -8.09
C LEU A 26 11.63 -7.17 -9.11
N ALA A 27 11.06 -8.32 -8.76
CA ALA A 27 10.16 -9.05 -9.63
C ALA A 27 8.74 -8.45 -9.66
N HIS A 28 8.30 -7.83 -8.55
CA HIS A 28 6.93 -7.34 -8.39
C HIS A 28 6.89 -5.90 -7.85
N PRO A 29 7.48 -4.93 -8.59
CA PRO A 29 7.47 -3.54 -8.12
C PRO A 29 6.07 -2.91 -8.13
N ASP A 30 5.11 -3.57 -8.77
CA ASP A 30 3.71 -3.17 -8.81
C ASP A 30 2.90 -3.64 -7.59
N SER A 31 3.51 -4.38 -6.67
CA SER A 31 2.82 -4.94 -5.50
C SER A 31 2.71 -3.93 -4.36
N PRO A 32 1.51 -3.44 -4.01
CA PRO A 32 1.37 -2.61 -2.81
C PRO A 32 1.85 -3.31 -1.54
N ALA A 33 1.62 -4.62 -1.42
CA ALA A 33 1.98 -5.39 -0.24
C ALA A 33 3.50 -5.39 0.00
N VAL A 34 4.30 -5.46 -1.06
CA VAL A 34 5.76 -5.42 -0.95
C VAL A 34 6.22 -4.11 -0.32
N TRP A 35 5.76 -2.99 -0.84
CA TRP A 35 6.19 -1.68 -0.36
C TRP A 35 5.66 -1.39 1.04
N ALA A 36 4.44 -1.84 1.35
CA ALA A 36 3.87 -1.72 2.68
C ALA A 36 4.70 -2.49 3.72
N ALA A 37 5.10 -3.72 3.41
CA ALA A 37 5.92 -4.53 4.32
C ALA A 37 7.30 -3.91 4.55
N ARG A 38 7.93 -3.40 3.48
CA ARG A 38 9.23 -2.75 3.58
C ARG A 38 9.15 -1.46 4.39
N ALA A 39 8.09 -0.67 4.21
CA ALA A 39 7.86 0.53 5.00
C ALA A 39 7.70 0.19 6.48
N GLU A 40 6.91 -0.83 6.78
CA GLU A 40 6.70 -1.25 8.16
C GLU A 40 8.00 -1.65 8.86
N ARG A 41 8.83 -2.42 8.16
CA ARG A 41 10.13 -2.83 8.70
C ARG A 41 11.01 -1.63 9.01
N GLU A 42 11.10 -0.69 8.08
CA GLU A 42 11.92 0.50 8.28
C GLU A 42 11.41 1.40 9.39
N LEU A 43 10.10 1.51 9.58
CA LEU A 43 9.54 2.25 10.72
C LEU A 43 9.87 1.60 12.04
N SER A 44 9.94 0.27 12.08
CA SER A 44 10.17 -0.47 13.34
C SER A 44 11.64 -0.53 13.73
N VAL A 45 12.54 -0.80 12.77
CA VAL A 45 13.93 -1.12 13.09
C VAL A 45 14.95 -0.40 12.24
N GLY A 46 14.51 0.44 11.31
CA GLY A 46 15.40 1.08 10.34
C GLY A 46 15.27 2.60 10.32
N ASP A 47 15.23 3.13 9.11
CA ASP A 47 15.29 4.57 8.84
C ASP A 47 13.90 5.10 8.45
N LYS A 48 13.41 6.08 9.21
CA LYS A 48 12.08 6.64 8.95
C LYS A 48 11.96 7.38 7.61
N LEU A 49 13.05 7.93 7.08
CA LEU A 49 13.04 8.54 5.75
C LEU A 49 12.90 7.48 4.67
N ILE A 50 13.60 6.35 4.82
CA ILE A 50 13.46 5.22 3.90
C ILE A 50 12.06 4.65 4.01
N ALA A 51 11.52 4.54 5.22
CA ALA A 51 10.15 4.09 5.43
C ALA A 51 9.14 4.97 4.68
N TYR A 52 9.33 6.29 4.75
CA TYR A 52 8.49 7.24 4.02
C TYR A 52 8.58 7.00 2.51
N ALA A 53 9.78 6.82 1.97
CA ALA A 53 9.96 6.57 0.54
C ALA A 53 9.26 5.28 0.10
N TYR A 54 9.38 4.20 0.85
CA TYR A 54 8.67 2.96 0.58
C TYR A 54 7.16 3.13 0.68
N ALA A 55 6.70 3.85 1.70
CA ALA A 55 5.28 4.09 1.89
C ALA A 55 4.67 4.91 0.75
N ARG A 56 5.38 5.93 0.27
CA ARG A 56 4.96 6.71 -0.91
C ARG A 56 4.84 5.82 -2.14
N THR A 57 5.83 4.97 -2.37
CA THR A 57 5.81 4.04 -3.50
C THR A 57 4.60 3.10 -3.38
N GLY A 58 4.38 2.53 -2.20
CA GLY A 58 3.24 1.65 -1.94
C GLY A 58 1.90 2.34 -2.15
N TYR A 59 1.78 3.58 -1.72
CA TYR A 59 0.58 4.38 -1.92
C TYR A 59 0.28 4.59 -3.42
N HIS A 60 1.28 4.98 -4.20
CA HIS A 60 1.08 5.19 -5.63
C HIS A 60 0.74 3.89 -6.36
N ARG A 61 1.40 2.79 -6.01
CA ARG A 61 1.07 1.48 -6.58
C ARG A 61 -0.33 1.03 -6.18
N SER A 62 -0.76 1.39 -4.97
CA SER A 62 -2.13 1.13 -4.51
C SER A 62 -3.16 1.88 -5.36
N LEU A 63 -2.93 3.15 -5.63
CA LEU A 63 -3.83 3.93 -6.49
C LEU A 63 -3.89 3.37 -7.90
N ASP A 64 -2.72 3.02 -8.47
CA ASP A 64 -2.67 2.41 -9.80
C ASP A 64 -3.52 1.15 -9.86
N ARG A 65 -3.39 0.29 -8.85
CA ARG A 65 -4.08 -0.99 -8.79
C ARG A 65 -5.59 -0.81 -8.60
N LEU A 66 -5.99 0.09 -7.72
CA LEU A 66 -7.40 0.40 -7.51
C LEU A 66 -8.04 0.91 -8.80
N ARG A 67 -7.37 1.85 -9.48
CA ARG A 67 -7.88 2.42 -10.72
C ARG A 67 -7.95 1.41 -11.85
N ALA A 68 -6.96 0.53 -11.94
CA ALA A 68 -6.95 -0.55 -12.93
C ALA A 68 -8.10 -1.54 -12.72
N ASN A 69 -8.66 -1.61 -11.52
CA ASN A 69 -9.76 -2.49 -11.19
C ASN A 69 -11.10 -1.75 -11.02
N GLY A 70 -11.20 -0.55 -11.56
CA GLY A 70 -12.46 0.17 -11.68
C GLY A 70 -12.80 1.15 -10.57
N TRP A 71 -11.91 1.34 -9.59
CA TRP A 71 -12.13 2.35 -8.55
C TRP A 71 -12.01 3.75 -9.13
N LYS A 72 -12.95 4.62 -8.84
CA LYS A 72 -13.05 5.95 -9.45
C LYS A 72 -12.70 7.07 -8.48
N GLY A 73 -11.93 6.79 -7.45
CA GLY A 73 -11.50 7.77 -6.47
C GLY A 73 -12.40 7.83 -5.23
N TRP A 74 -13.45 7.03 -5.18
CA TRP A 74 -14.36 6.94 -4.04
C TRP A 74 -15.06 5.58 -4.03
N GLY A 75 -15.59 5.23 -2.87
CA GLY A 75 -16.28 3.96 -2.69
C GLY A 75 -15.49 3.00 -1.79
N PRO A 76 -16.17 1.97 -1.25
CA PRO A 76 -15.56 1.10 -0.24
C PRO A 76 -14.45 0.21 -0.80
N VAL A 77 -13.40 0.07 0.02
CA VAL A 77 -12.30 -0.89 -0.21
C VAL A 77 -12.26 -1.77 1.04
N PRO A 78 -13.12 -2.81 1.11
CA PRO A 78 -13.30 -3.54 2.37
C PRO A 78 -12.08 -4.37 2.76
N ALA A 79 -11.68 -4.26 4.04
CA ALA A 79 -10.58 -5.03 4.61
C ALA A 79 -10.90 -6.53 4.71
N SER A 80 -12.19 -6.88 4.73
CA SER A 80 -12.63 -8.27 4.79
C SER A 80 -12.26 -9.07 3.54
N HIS A 81 -12.06 -8.39 2.40
CA HIS A 81 -11.55 -9.03 1.20
C HIS A 81 -10.02 -9.05 1.28
N GLU A 82 -9.45 -10.20 1.54
CA GLU A 82 -8.02 -10.34 1.84
C GLU A 82 -7.10 -9.68 0.80
N PRO A 83 -7.32 -9.81 -0.53
CA PRO A 83 -6.47 -9.15 -1.51
C PRO A 83 -6.44 -7.62 -1.43
N ASN A 84 -7.39 -6.98 -0.75
CA ASN A 84 -7.39 -5.53 -0.54
C ASN A 84 -6.44 -5.09 0.58
N GLN A 85 -5.99 -6.01 1.43
CA GLN A 85 -5.24 -5.65 2.64
C GLN A 85 -3.89 -4.99 2.33
N GLY A 86 -3.21 -5.40 1.26
CA GLY A 86 -1.95 -4.78 0.85
C GLY A 86 -2.11 -3.29 0.53
N VAL A 87 -3.18 -2.94 -0.19
CA VAL A 87 -3.51 -1.55 -0.50
C VAL A 87 -3.82 -0.77 0.77
N LEU A 88 -4.67 -1.31 1.65
CA LEU A 88 -5.04 -0.63 2.89
C LEU A 88 -3.84 -0.44 3.80
N LYS A 89 -2.96 -1.44 3.88
CA LYS A 89 -1.74 -1.34 4.67
C LYS A 89 -0.79 -0.28 4.10
N ALA A 90 -0.65 -0.21 2.78
CA ALA A 90 0.20 0.80 2.14
C ALA A 90 -0.29 2.22 2.45
N ILE A 91 -1.60 2.44 2.43
CA ILE A 91 -2.19 3.74 2.78
C ILE A 91 -1.92 4.06 4.25
N ALA A 92 -2.14 3.09 5.15
CA ALA A 92 -1.88 3.27 6.58
C ALA A 92 -0.39 3.55 6.84
N MET A 93 0.51 2.87 6.15
CA MET A 93 1.96 3.08 6.32
C MET A 93 2.38 4.48 5.86
N LEU A 94 1.75 5.03 4.81
CA LEU A 94 2.04 6.41 4.40
C LEU A 94 1.65 7.40 5.50
N ALA A 95 0.47 7.22 6.11
CA ALA A 95 0.05 8.08 7.21
C ALA A 95 1.03 8.00 8.40
N LEU A 96 1.44 6.79 8.77
CA LEU A 96 2.37 6.58 9.88
C LEU A 96 3.77 7.14 9.58
N ALA A 97 4.28 6.89 8.39
CA ALA A 97 5.61 7.37 7.98
C ALA A 97 5.63 8.90 7.86
N SER A 98 4.58 9.48 7.32
CA SER A 98 4.44 10.94 7.21
C SER A 98 4.42 11.59 8.59
N LYS A 99 3.70 11.00 9.53
CA LYS A 99 3.69 11.47 10.91
C LYS A 99 5.09 11.35 11.53
N ALA A 100 5.78 10.26 11.29
CA ALA A 100 7.12 10.02 11.86
C ALA A 100 8.15 11.05 11.40
N ILE A 101 8.05 11.56 10.18
CA ILE A 101 8.96 12.58 9.65
C ILE A 101 8.42 14.00 9.78
N GLY A 102 7.19 14.18 10.32
CA GLY A 102 6.58 15.49 10.49
C GLY A 102 6.00 16.09 9.22
N ASP A 103 5.67 15.30 8.21
CA ASP A 103 5.05 15.77 6.97
C ASP A 103 3.53 15.83 7.16
N GLN A 104 3.05 16.97 7.67
CA GLN A 104 1.65 17.15 8.02
C GLN A 104 0.72 17.07 6.81
N ALA A 105 1.18 17.53 5.65
CA ALA A 105 0.36 17.52 4.44
C ALA A 105 0.01 16.08 4.00
N GLU A 106 0.95 15.16 4.13
CA GLU A 106 0.73 13.74 3.79
C GLU A 106 -0.05 13.02 4.90
N TYR A 107 0.18 13.42 6.15
CA TYR A 107 -0.46 12.78 7.29
C TYR A 107 -1.96 13.10 7.35
N ASP A 108 -2.32 14.36 7.09
CA ASP A 108 -3.69 14.81 7.07
C ASP A 108 -4.40 14.40 5.78
#